data_6184b7610b793604b4dff8725082ffa2
#
_entry.id   6184b7610b793604b4dff8725082ffa2
#
_cell.length_a   1.000
_cell.length_b   1.000
_cell.length_c   1.000
_cell.angle_alpha   90.00
_cell.angle_beta   90.00
_cell.angle_gamma   90.00
#
_symmetry.space_group_name_H-M   'P 1'
#
loop_
_entity.id
_entity.type
_entity.pdbx_description
1 polymer ?
#
loop_
_entity_poly.entity_id
_entity_poly.type
_entity_poly.pdbx_seq_one_letter_code
_entity_poly.pdbx_strand_id
1 'polypeptide(L)'
;MILHALTDHRRILPIERLGTTVQAHPDFLLVVSYNPGYQASFKELKPSTRQRFMALEFGYPDRALEAAIIAHEAQVDDETAGQLAFLAEQLRNLDEADLIDGPSTRLLVYVGSLVREGVSAARACDAALVQAVTDDRDVQDAVRKVTRAVFAG
;
A
#
# COMPACT_ATOMS: atom_id res chain seq x y z
N MET A 1 7.97 -21.40 -16.03
CA MET A 1 8.05 -19.96 -15.65
C MET A 1 9.32 -19.39 -16.25
N ILE A 2 9.18 -18.45 -17.17
CA ILE A 2 10.26 -17.97 -18.07
C ILE A 2 11.41 -17.29 -17.30
N LEU A 3 11.11 -16.66 -16.18
CA LEU A 3 12.07 -15.83 -15.42
C LEU A 3 13.07 -16.62 -14.56
N HIS A 4 12.89 -17.92 -14.37
CA HIS A 4 13.78 -18.71 -13.51
C HIS A 4 15.24 -18.70 -13.99
N ALA A 5 15.46 -18.75 -15.30
CA ALA A 5 16.80 -18.76 -15.87
C ALA A 5 17.49 -17.39 -15.80
N LEU A 6 16.73 -16.28 -15.65
CA LEU A 6 17.28 -14.96 -15.37
C LEU A 6 17.71 -14.78 -13.92
N THR A 7 17.02 -15.46 -13.00
CA THR A 7 17.24 -15.30 -11.55
C THR A 7 18.20 -16.33 -10.96
N ASP A 8 18.77 -17.23 -11.78
CA ASP A 8 19.79 -18.16 -11.34
C ASP A 8 21.17 -17.83 -11.97
N HIS A 9 22.16 -18.66 -11.67
CA HIS A 9 23.53 -18.48 -12.13
C HIS A 9 23.70 -18.38 -13.66
N ARG A 10 22.74 -18.88 -14.43
CA ARG A 10 22.76 -18.85 -15.90
C ARG A 10 22.54 -17.45 -16.45
N ARG A 11 21.70 -16.64 -15.79
CA ARG A 11 21.38 -15.24 -16.15
C ARG A 11 20.97 -15.07 -17.60
N ILE A 12 20.15 -16.01 -18.13
CA ILE A 12 19.70 -16.03 -19.53
C ILE A 12 18.17 -15.99 -19.62
N LEU A 13 17.67 -15.43 -20.71
CA LEU A 13 16.25 -15.49 -21.10
C LEU A 13 16.14 -16.12 -22.48
N PRO A 14 15.70 -17.39 -22.59
CA PRO A 14 15.38 -17.99 -23.88
C PRO A 14 14.06 -17.41 -24.39
N ILE A 15 14.06 -16.92 -25.62
CA ILE A 15 12.87 -16.42 -26.34
C ILE A 15 12.56 -17.41 -27.45
N GLU A 16 11.79 -18.45 -27.13
CA GLU A 16 11.49 -19.57 -28.04
C GLU A 16 10.91 -19.13 -29.39
N ARG A 17 9.97 -18.13 -29.35
CA ARG A 17 9.33 -17.61 -30.57
C ARG A 17 10.31 -16.95 -31.56
N LEU A 18 11.45 -16.50 -31.08
CA LEU A 18 12.49 -15.86 -31.88
C LEU A 18 13.70 -16.73 -32.09
N GLY A 19 13.71 -17.94 -31.50
CA GLY A 19 14.86 -18.86 -31.57
C GLY A 19 16.15 -18.27 -30.99
N THR A 20 16.05 -17.31 -30.07
CA THR A 20 17.21 -16.57 -29.52
C THR A 20 17.26 -16.65 -28.03
N THR A 21 18.43 -16.37 -27.45
CA THR A 21 18.65 -16.28 -26.01
C THR A 21 19.29 -14.94 -25.70
N VAL A 22 18.70 -14.22 -24.79
CA VAL A 22 19.23 -12.94 -24.27
C VAL A 22 20.01 -13.20 -23.00
N GLN A 23 21.24 -12.72 -22.96
CA GLN A 23 22.08 -12.72 -21.76
C GLN A 23 21.75 -11.49 -20.91
N ALA A 24 21.50 -11.67 -19.63
CA ALA A 24 21.30 -10.54 -18.71
C ALA A 24 22.62 -9.79 -18.50
N HIS A 25 22.51 -8.45 -18.43
CA HIS A 25 23.66 -7.61 -18.08
C HIS A 25 24.21 -8.00 -16.68
N PRO A 26 25.50 -7.86 -16.38
CA PRO A 26 26.06 -8.17 -15.06
C PRO A 26 25.32 -7.48 -13.91
N ASP A 27 24.89 -6.23 -14.11
CA ASP A 27 24.17 -5.43 -13.10
C ASP A 27 22.65 -5.64 -13.14
N PHE A 28 22.13 -6.60 -13.91
CA PHE A 28 20.71 -6.88 -13.96
C PHE A 28 20.21 -7.37 -12.59
N LEU A 29 19.19 -6.73 -12.06
CA LEU A 29 18.47 -7.10 -10.84
C LEU A 29 16.98 -7.24 -11.15
N LEU A 30 16.38 -8.34 -10.72
CA LEU A 30 14.94 -8.54 -10.79
C LEU A 30 14.32 -8.26 -9.40
N VAL A 31 13.44 -7.28 -9.36
CA VAL A 31 12.65 -6.94 -8.16
C VAL A 31 11.21 -7.35 -8.41
N VAL A 32 10.60 -8.02 -7.43
CA VAL A 32 9.19 -8.43 -7.47
C VAL A 32 8.51 -7.90 -6.23
N SER A 33 7.41 -7.18 -6.42
CA SER A 33 6.54 -6.71 -5.35
C SER A 33 5.24 -7.51 -5.36
N TYR A 34 4.78 -7.97 -4.20
CA TYR A 34 3.50 -8.67 -4.07
C TYR A 34 2.95 -8.55 -2.64
N ASN A 35 1.63 -8.66 -2.51
CA ASN A 35 0.95 -8.70 -1.22
C ASN A 35 0.62 -10.15 -0.84
N PRO A 36 1.20 -10.69 0.24
CA PRO A 36 1.02 -12.12 0.59
C PRO A 36 -0.41 -12.51 0.99
N GLY A 37 -1.26 -11.58 1.42
CA GLY A 37 -2.66 -11.83 1.81
C GLY A 37 -3.68 -11.93 0.67
N TYR A 38 -3.35 -11.49 -0.53
CA TYR A 38 -4.26 -11.49 -1.69
C TYR A 38 -4.28 -12.84 -2.42
N GLN A 39 -4.85 -13.86 -1.79
CA GLN A 39 -4.87 -15.24 -2.32
C GLN A 39 -5.79 -15.46 -3.53
N ALA A 40 -6.67 -14.54 -3.88
CA ALA A 40 -7.72 -14.80 -4.87
C ALA A 40 -7.30 -14.61 -6.33
N SER A 41 -6.21 -13.93 -6.67
CA SER A 41 -5.91 -13.53 -8.05
C SER A 41 -4.52 -13.88 -8.59
N PHE A 42 -3.53 -14.17 -7.74
CA PHE A 42 -2.21 -14.58 -8.20
C PHE A 42 -1.84 -15.91 -7.55
N LYS A 43 -1.56 -16.92 -8.41
CA LYS A 43 -0.93 -18.16 -7.96
C LYS A 43 0.25 -17.80 -7.08
N GLU A 44 0.25 -18.26 -5.83
CA GLU A 44 1.38 -18.11 -4.93
C GLU A 44 2.68 -18.40 -5.67
N LEU A 45 3.70 -17.59 -5.44
CA LEU A 45 5.02 -17.88 -5.96
C LEU A 45 5.41 -19.26 -5.44
N LYS A 46 5.61 -20.20 -6.36
CA LYS A 46 6.02 -21.57 -5.98
C LYS A 46 7.21 -21.49 -5.03
N PRO A 47 7.31 -22.37 -4.03
CA PRO A 47 8.44 -22.39 -3.10
C PRO A 47 9.80 -22.33 -3.78
N SER A 48 9.97 -23.05 -4.90
CA SER A 48 11.19 -23.03 -5.71
C SER A 48 11.50 -21.66 -6.37
N THR A 49 10.49 -20.82 -6.55
CA THR A 49 10.68 -19.44 -7.04
C THR A 49 11.05 -18.52 -5.88
N ARG A 50 10.35 -18.63 -4.72
CA ARG A 50 10.64 -17.80 -3.53
C ARG A 50 12.08 -17.97 -3.06
N GLN A 51 12.62 -19.19 -3.07
CA GLN A 51 14.00 -19.50 -2.68
C GLN A 51 15.09 -18.84 -3.54
N ARG A 52 14.73 -18.17 -4.64
CA ARG A 52 15.64 -17.44 -5.52
C ARG A 52 15.72 -15.95 -5.26
N PHE A 53 14.94 -15.45 -4.31
CA PHE A 53 14.86 -14.06 -3.97
C PHE A 53 15.23 -13.83 -2.49
N MET A 54 15.83 -12.69 -2.23
CA MET A 54 15.87 -12.13 -0.91
C MET A 54 14.52 -11.44 -0.67
N ALA A 55 13.89 -11.74 0.46
CA ALA A 55 12.61 -11.12 0.83
C ALA A 55 12.86 -9.94 1.77
N LEU A 56 12.22 -8.82 1.45
CA LEU A 56 12.12 -7.66 2.33
C LEU A 56 10.64 -7.46 2.62
N GLU A 57 10.30 -7.41 3.90
CA GLU A 57 8.94 -7.12 4.34
C GLU A 57 8.79 -5.63 4.65
N PHE A 58 7.73 -5.04 4.14
CA PHE A 58 7.39 -3.64 4.38
C PHE A 58 6.06 -3.58 5.11
N GLY A 59 6.09 -3.03 6.32
CA GLY A 59 4.89 -2.68 7.08
C GLY A 59 4.53 -1.21 6.92
N TYR A 60 3.51 -0.79 7.65
CA TYR A 60 3.18 0.64 7.75
C TYR A 60 4.28 1.38 8.53
N PRO A 61 4.57 2.65 8.20
CA PRO A 61 5.43 3.50 9.01
C PRO A 61 4.86 3.66 10.42
N ASP A 62 5.73 3.96 11.40
CA ASP A 62 5.25 4.44 12.69
C ASP A 62 4.51 5.78 12.51
N ARG A 63 3.65 6.12 13.48
CA ARG A 63 2.78 7.31 13.40
C ARG A 63 3.55 8.61 13.18
N ALA A 64 4.73 8.76 13.80
CA ALA A 64 5.51 9.99 13.68
C ALA A 64 6.09 10.14 12.28
N LEU A 65 6.65 9.06 11.73
CA LEU A 65 7.17 9.04 10.37
C LEU A 65 6.04 9.20 9.35
N GLU A 66 4.90 8.55 9.56
CA GLU A 66 3.75 8.67 8.65
C GLU A 66 3.19 10.10 8.63
N ALA A 67 3.08 10.77 9.78
CA ALA A 67 2.70 12.17 9.87
C ALA A 67 3.69 13.08 9.11
N ALA A 68 4.99 12.86 9.26
CA ALA A 68 6.01 13.61 8.52
C ALA A 68 5.90 13.40 7.00
N ILE A 69 5.63 12.17 6.54
CA ILE A 69 5.38 11.87 5.11
C ILE A 69 4.13 12.62 4.62
N ILE A 70 3.03 12.57 5.36
CA ILE A 70 1.78 13.26 4.99
C ILE A 70 1.98 14.76 4.92
N ALA A 71 2.62 15.38 5.93
CA ALA A 71 2.90 16.80 5.96
C ALA A 71 3.71 17.25 4.74
N HIS A 72 4.76 16.49 4.41
CA HIS A 72 5.63 16.78 3.28
C HIS A 72 4.93 16.60 1.92
N GLU A 73 4.31 15.45 1.70
CA GLU A 73 3.74 15.08 0.39
C GLU A 73 2.43 15.83 0.09
N ALA A 74 1.56 15.99 1.09
CA ALA A 74 0.29 16.68 0.92
C ALA A 74 0.41 18.21 1.13
N GLN A 75 1.54 18.71 1.66
CA GLN A 75 1.77 20.12 1.96
C GLN A 75 0.71 20.69 2.94
N VAL A 76 0.42 19.94 3.99
CA VAL A 76 -0.47 20.31 5.09
C VAL A 76 0.36 20.58 6.35
N ASP A 77 -0.27 21.25 7.34
CA ASP A 77 0.35 21.49 8.65
C ASP A 77 0.53 20.19 9.45
N ASP A 78 1.42 20.26 10.45
CA ASP A 78 1.76 19.11 11.30
C ASP A 78 0.56 18.60 12.11
N GLU A 79 -0.38 19.48 12.47
CA GLU A 79 -1.58 19.11 13.22
C GLU A 79 -2.50 18.23 12.35
N THR A 80 -2.81 18.69 11.14
CA THR A 80 -3.60 17.92 10.15
C THR A 80 -2.93 16.60 9.82
N ALA A 81 -1.63 16.60 9.58
CA ALA A 81 -0.86 15.38 9.27
C ALA A 81 -0.87 14.39 10.45
N GLY A 82 -0.71 14.89 11.67
CA GLY A 82 -0.78 14.09 12.89
C GLY A 82 -2.15 13.45 13.13
N GLN A 83 -3.24 14.20 12.86
CA GLN A 83 -4.61 13.70 12.94
C GLN A 83 -4.87 12.61 11.89
N LEU A 84 -4.38 12.78 10.65
CA LEU A 84 -4.50 11.77 9.59
C LEU A 84 -3.73 10.50 9.91
N ALA A 85 -2.49 10.61 10.42
CA ALA A 85 -1.69 9.45 10.83
C ALA A 85 -2.35 8.73 12.02
N PHE A 86 -2.90 9.46 12.99
CA PHE A 86 -3.66 8.87 14.10
C PHE A 86 -4.93 8.17 13.62
N LEU A 87 -5.68 8.78 12.71
CA LEU A 87 -6.84 8.15 12.07
C LEU A 87 -6.47 6.81 11.43
N ALA A 88 -5.38 6.77 10.66
CA ALA A 88 -4.93 5.55 10.01
C ALA A 88 -4.56 4.45 11.01
N GLU A 89 -3.86 4.81 12.10
CA GLU A 89 -3.53 3.88 13.18
C GLU A 89 -4.80 3.29 13.81
N GLN A 90 -5.82 4.12 14.09
CA GLN A 90 -7.09 3.64 14.64
C GLN A 90 -7.82 2.70 13.68
N LEU A 91 -7.86 3.03 12.39
CA LEU A 91 -8.54 2.21 11.38
C LEU A 91 -7.83 0.87 11.13
N ARG A 92 -6.49 0.84 11.18
CA ARG A 92 -5.70 -0.40 11.05
C ARG A 92 -5.84 -1.33 12.26
N ASN A 93 -6.22 -0.78 13.42
CA ASN A 93 -6.48 -1.53 14.64
C ASN A 93 -7.95 -1.98 14.78
N LEU A 94 -8.83 -1.65 13.83
CA LEU A 94 -10.15 -2.28 13.76
C LEU A 94 -9.99 -3.76 13.43
N ASP A 95 -10.90 -4.60 13.95
CA ASP A 95 -10.82 -6.06 13.77
C ASP A 95 -10.69 -6.43 12.28
N GLU A 96 -9.81 -7.39 11.97
CA GLU A 96 -9.58 -7.90 10.61
C GLU A 96 -10.84 -8.42 9.91
N ALA A 97 -11.91 -8.69 10.67
CA ALA A 97 -13.22 -9.07 10.14
C ALA A 97 -13.94 -7.90 9.44
N ASP A 98 -13.63 -6.65 9.81
CA ASP A 98 -14.31 -5.46 9.33
C ASP A 98 -13.55 -4.75 8.20
N LEU A 99 -12.21 -4.85 8.19
CA LEU A 99 -11.37 -4.23 7.17
C LEU A 99 -10.33 -5.23 6.66
N ILE A 100 -10.42 -5.62 5.39
CA ILE A 100 -9.47 -6.56 4.75
C ILE A 100 -8.06 -5.95 4.70
N ASP A 101 -7.97 -4.64 4.44
CA ASP A 101 -6.72 -3.87 4.44
C ASP A 101 -7.00 -2.48 5.02
N GLY A 102 -6.22 -2.06 6.01
CA GLY A 102 -6.27 -0.69 6.53
C GLY A 102 -5.80 0.35 5.50
N PRO A 103 -6.10 1.63 5.73
CA PRO A 103 -5.74 2.69 4.80
C PRO A 103 -4.23 2.78 4.59
N SER A 104 -3.81 2.87 3.32
CA SER A 104 -2.41 3.12 2.97
C SER A 104 -2.02 4.58 3.20
N THR A 105 -0.74 4.86 3.46
CA THR A 105 -0.21 6.22 3.56
C THR A 105 -0.54 7.07 2.33
N ARG A 106 -0.64 6.46 1.14
CA ARG A 106 -1.05 7.14 -0.09
C ARG A 106 -2.46 7.72 0.00
N LEU A 107 -3.42 6.99 0.56
CA LEU A 107 -4.79 7.50 0.75
C LEU A 107 -4.80 8.69 1.70
N LEU A 108 -3.98 8.67 2.74
CA LEU A 108 -3.86 9.79 3.69
C LEU A 108 -3.26 11.04 3.02
N VAL A 109 -2.28 10.87 2.15
CA VAL A 109 -1.73 11.97 1.33
C VAL A 109 -2.81 12.56 0.42
N TYR A 110 -3.67 11.73 -0.19
CA TYR A 110 -4.80 12.24 -0.99
C TYR A 110 -5.80 13.01 -0.14
N VAL A 111 -6.14 12.51 1.06
CA VAL A 111 -7.00 13.26 2.00
C VAL A 111 -6.36 14.60 2.36
N GLY A 112 -5.09 14.61 2.75
CA GLY A 112 -4.35 15.83 3.07
C GLY A 112 -4.34 16.81 1.89
N SER A 113 -4.12 16.35 0.67
CA SER A 113 -4.16 17.20 -0.52
C SER A 113 -5.52 17.86 -0.72
N LEU A 114 -6.62 17.14 -0.49
CA LEU A 114 -7.97 17.70 -0.55
C LEU A 114 -8.21 18.74 0.56
N VAL A 115 -7.70 18.48 1.77
CA VAL A 115 -7.79 19.44 2.90
C VAL A 115 -7.02 20.72 2.56
N ARG A 116 -5.83 20.63 1.99
CA ARG A 116 -5.05 21.79 1.54
C ARG A 116 -5.83 22.65 0.53
N GLU A 117 -6.59 22.01 -0.37
CA GLU A 117 -7.44 22.71 -1.35
C GLU A 117 -8.76 23.25 -0.72
N GLY A 118 -8.91 23.20 0.60
CA GLY A 118 -10.06 23.77 1.33
C GLY A 118 -11.25 22.82 1.50
N VAL A 119 -11.11 21.54 1.17
CA VAL A 119 -12.14 20.54 1.46
C VAL A 119 -12.08 20.20 2.95
N SER A 120 -13.23 20.19 3.64
CA SER A 120 -13.25 19.78 5.05
C SER A 120 -12.73 18.36 5.23
N ALA A 121 -11.98 18.08 6.30
CA ALA A 121 -11.38 16.78 6.57
C ALA A 121 -12.38 15.63 6.50
N ALA A 122 -13.60 15.82 7.05
CA ALA A 122 -14.66 14.80 6.99
C ALA A 122 -15.07 14.44 5.55
N ARG A 123 -15.19 15.45 4.66
CA ARG A 123 -15.53 15.23 3.24
C ARG A 123 -14.35 14.65 2.46
N ALA A 124 -13.15 15.10 2.77
CA ALA A 124 -11.93 14.58 2.15
C ALA A 124 -11.72 13.09 2.50
N CYS A 125 -11.93 12.72 3.76
CA CYS A 125 -11.91 11.32 4.20
C CYS A 125 -13.02 10.50 3.53
N ASP A 126 -14.25 11.00 3.45
CA ASP A 126 -15.34 10.26 2.80
C ASP A 126 -15.05 9.99 1.33
N ALA A 127 -14.52 10.98 0.61
CA ALA A 127 -14.22 10.87 -0.82
C ALA A 127 -12.99 10.00 -1.14
N ALA A 128 -11.91 10.15 -0.40
CA ALA A 128 -10.63 9.53 -0.74
C ALA A 128 -10.26 8.30 0.11
N LEU A 129 -10.93 8.09 1.26
CA LEU A 129 -10.59 7.03 2.18
C LEU A 129 -11.72 6.04 2.36
N VAL A 130 -12.91 6.49 2.79
CA VAL A 130 -14.01 5.59 3.19
C VAL A 130 -14.39 4.62 2.07
N GLN A 131 -14.60 5.14 0.85
CA GLN A 131 -15.01 4.32 -0.30
C GLN A 131 -13.85 3.51 -0.89
N ALA A 132 -12.61 3.84 -0.57
CA ALA A 132 -11.45 3.13 -1.08
C ALA A 132 -11.07 1.90 -0.23
N VAL A 133 -11.45 1.89 1.06
CA VAL A 133 -11.07 0.79 1.98
C VAL A 133 -12.12 -0.31 2.05
N THR A 134 -13.40 -0.03 1.71
CA THR A 134 -14.45 -1.05 1.76
C THR A 134 -15.69 -0.65 0.96
N ASP A 135 -16.38 -1.65 0.40
CA ASP A 135 -17.71 -1.50 -0.22
C ASP A 135 -18.85 -1.82 0.78
N ASP A 136 -18.55 -2.36 1.95
CA ASP A 136 -19.51 -2.66 3.00
C ASP A 136 -19.99 -1.37 3.69
N ARG A 137 -21.31 -1.15 3.69
CA ARG A 137 -21.91 0.09 4.24
C ARG A 137 -21.77 0.20 5.76
N ASP A 138 -21.86 -0.89 6.48
CA ASP A 138 -21.76 -0.88 7.94
C ASP A 138 -20.33 -0.54 8.36
N VAL A 139 -19.34 -1.09 7.64
CA VAL A 139 -17.92 -0.75 7.81
C VAL A 139 -17.63 0.69 7.40
N GLN A 140 -18.21 1.18 6.29
CA GLN A 140 -18.10 2.59 5.90
C GLN A 140 -18.61 3.53 7.00
N ASP A 141 -19.73 3.18 7.62
CA ASP A 141 -20.30 3.99 8.72
C ASP A 141 -19.43 3.93 9.98
N ALA A 142 -18.81 2.80 10.28
CA ALA A 142 -17.81 2.70 11.34
C ALA A 142 -16.61 3.60 11.06
N VAL A 143 -16.04 3.55 9.86
CA VAL A 143 -14.92 4.42 9.44
C VAL A 143 -15.32 5.91 9.55
N ARG A 144 -16.53 6.29 9.11
CA ARG A 144 -17.04 7.67 9.26
C ARG A 144 -17.14 8.11 10.72
N LYS A 145 -17.56 7.21 11.62
CA LYS A 145 -17.63 7.51 13.07
C LYS A 145 -16.25 7.79 13.64
N VAL A 146 -15.26 6.94 13.32
CA VAL A 146 -13.87 7.16 13.77
C VAL A 146 -13.31 8.45 13.18
N THR A 147 -13.52 8.72 11.90
CA THR A 147 -13.10 9.96 11.25
C THR A 147 -13.66 11.20 11.94
N ARG A 148 -14.97 11.21 12.25
CA ARG A 148 -15.60 12.32 12.96
C ARG A 148 -15.04 12.51 14.36
N ALA A 149 -14.75 11.43 15.08
CA ALA A 149 -14.16 11.51 16.42
C ALA A 149 -12.75 12.12 16.40
N VAL A 150 -11.96 11.85 15.37
CA VAL A 150 -10.60 12.39 15.21
C VAL A 150 -10.62 13.87 14.85
N PHE A 151 -11.55 14.32 13.99
CA PHE A 151 -11.61 15.69 13.48
C PHE A 151 -12.68 16.58 14.16
N ALA A 152 -13.31 16.11 15.25
CA ALA A 152 -14.29 16.89 16.02
C ALA A 152 -13.67 17.63 17.22
N GLY A 153 -12.34 17.49 17.42
CA GLY A 153 -11.58 18.06 18.53
C GLY A 153 -11.09 19.49 18.29
#